data_8f89a5e64ec7ecb40a4d2ce74b0d4e0e
#
_entry.id   8f89a5e64ec7ecb40a4d2ce74b0d4e0e
#
_cell.length_a   1.000
_cell.length_b   1.000
_cell.length_c   1.000
_cell.angle_alpha   90.00
_cell.angle_beta   90.00
_cell.angle_gamma   90.00
#
_symmetry.space_group_name_H-M   'P 1'
#
loop_
_entity.id
_entity.type
_entity.pdbx_description
1 polymer ?
#
loop_
_entity_poly.entity_id
_entity_poly.type
_entity_poly.pdbx_seq_one_letter_code
_entity_poly.pdbx_strand_id
1 'polypeptide(L)'
;MQKTGNVDFGGTFSCTKHCPKSETITKTALNKKSIGELQELARSYGVTGKKKPELVNGIYAHLKTGGWTKFKGNVKFGGGVLELIPDIIKSLDARCHFWNGADMCIFENQLDRRMFAVQSMLQMYFSCRGFQTSGISAIHKLENILTIDDRTDSYRGRKKTGIVHCEALCPPCNLDFFQSHRKKDDLADCFLQGIWYMEHASAR
;
A
#
# COMPACT_ATOMS: atom_id res chain seq x y z
N MET A 1 21.09 -6.85 24.58
CA MET A 1 19.67 -6.45 24.43
C MET A 1 19.38 -6.48 22.93
N GLN A 2 18.77 -7.55 22.47
CA GLN A 2 18.33 -7.65 21.06
C GLN A 2 17.12 -6.72 20.89
N LYS A 3 17.28 -5.62 20.15
CA LYS A 3 16.14 -4.87 19.62
C LYS A 3 15.51 -5.72 18.54
N THR A 4 14.46 -6.43 18.86
CA THR A 4 13.57 -7.00 17.85
C THR A 4 12.93 -5.82 17.12
N GLY A 5 13.48 -5.47 15.96
CA GLY A 5 12.88 -4.49 15.09
C GLY A 5 11.53 -5.04 14.62
N ASN A 6 10.44 -4.45 15.08
CA ASN A 6 9.14 -4.71 14.52
C ASN A 6 9.13 -4.14 13.09
N VAL A 7 9.19 -5.02 12.10
CA VAL A 7 8.91 -4.63 10.72
C VAL A 7 7.41 -4.41 10.64
N ASP A 8 7.02 -3.15 10.68
CA ASP A 8 5.61 -2.79 10.55
C ASP A 8 5.23 -2.78 9.07
N PHE A 9 4.40 -3.73 8.66
CA PHE A 9 3.76 -3.72 7.33
C PHE A 9 2.82 -2.51 7.13
N GLY A 10 2.61 -1.71 8.15
CA GLY A 10 1.74 -0.54 8.11
C GLY A 10 2.15 0.51 7.07
N GLY A 11 3.42 0.55 6.67
CA GLY A 11 3.91 1.45 5.62
C GLY A 11 3.56 1.03 4.21
N THR A 12 3.32 -0.24 3.97
CA THR A 12 2.92 -0.74 2.67
C THR A 12 1.41 -0.66 2.51
N PHE A 13 0.93 0.46 2.00
CA PHE A 13 -0.41 0.59 1.42
C PHE A 13 -1.54 -0.13 2.17
N SER A 14 -1.72 0.12 3.45
CA SER A 14 -2.94 -0.29 4.13
C SER A 14 -4.15 0.56 3.67
N CYS A 15 -4.22 0.85 2.37
CA CYS A 15 -5.46 1.30 1.73
C CYS A 15 -6.61 0.31 1.96
N THR A 16 -6.33 -0.88 2.49
CA THR A 16 -7.31 -1.94 2.64
C THR A 16 -8.08 -1.91 3.94
N LYS A 17 -7.61 -1.22 5.00
CA LYS A 17 -8.41 -1.12 6.23
C LYS A 17 -9.57 -0.15 6.13
N HIS A 18 -9.56 0.75 5.15
CA HIS A 18 -10.65 1.70 4.90
C HIS A 18 -11.09 1.75 3.44
N CYS A 19 -10.59 0.84 2.59
CA CYS A 19 -11.28 0.59 1.35
C CYS A 19 -12.42 -0.38 1.71
N PRO A 20 -13.68 0.05 1.80
CA PRO A 20 -14.76 -0.91 1.71
C PRO A 20 -14.46 -1.69 0.45
N LYS A 21 -14.48 -3.05 0.52
CA LYS A 21 -14.38 -3.89 -0.67
C LYS A 21 -15.10 -3.14 -1.75
N SER A 22 -14.41 -2.72 -2.80
CA SER A 22 -14.99 -1.93 -3.86
C SER A 22 -15.89 -2.83 -4.70
N GLU A 23 -16.91 -3.35 -4.10
CA GLU A 23 -18.18 -3.51 -4.78
C GLU A 23 -18.49 -2.11 -5.24
N THR A 24 -18.53 -1.93 -6.52
CA THR A 24 -19.02 -0.72 -7.16
C THR A 24 -20.46 -0.62 -6.71
N ILE A 25 -20.70 -0.03 -5.50
CA ILE A 25 -22.03 0.15 -4.97
C ILE A 25 -22.68 1.17 -5.87
N THR A 26 -23.42 0.67 -6.86
CA THR A 26 -24.18 1.51 -7.76
C THR A 26 -25.38 2.05 -7.00
N LYS A 27 -25.87 3.22 -7.39
CA LYS A 27 -27.10 3.78 -6.83
C LYS A 27 -28.28 2.79 -6.92
N THR A 28 -28.29 1.97 -7.97
CA THR A 28 -29.26 0.90 -8.19
C THR A 28 -29.15 -0.20 -7.12
N ALA A 29 -27.92 -0.58 -6.73
CA ALA A 29 -27.70 -1.55 -5.67
C ALA A 29 -28.14 -1.02 -4.30
N LEU A 30 -27.88 0.25 -4.01
CA LEU A 30 -28.38 0.92 -2.79
C LEU A 30 -29.89 0.96 -2.76
N ASN A 31 -30.56 1.24 -3.86
CA ASN A 31 -32.01 1.26 -3.95
C ASN A 31 -32.67 -0.11 -3.66
N LYS A 32 -31.95 -1.22 -3.87
CA LYS A 32 -32.45 -2.57 -3.56
C LYS A 32 -32.36 -2.91 -2.06
N LYS A 33 -31.61 -2.17 -1.26
CA LYS A 33 -31.45 -2.41 0.18
C LYS A 33 -32.69 -1.93 0.96
N SER A 34 -32.93 -2.57 2.09
CA SER A 34 -33.96 -2.15 3.05
C SER A 34 -33.58 -0.84 3.73
N ILE A 35 -34.54 -0.15 4.33
CA ILE A 35 -34.28 1.08 5.09
C ILE A 35 -33.36 0.82 6.26
N GLY A 36 -33.48 -0.31 6.97
CA GLY A 36 -32.64 -0.68 8.10
C GLY A 36 -31.16 -0.85 7.70
N GLU A 37 -30.91 -1.59 6.62
CA GLU A 37 -29.55 -1.76 6.07
C GLU A 37 -28.93 -0.43 5.61
N LEU A 38 -29.75 0.46 5.04
CA LEU A 38 -29.26 1.79 4.62
C LEU A 38 -28.98 2.68 5.83
N GLN A 39 -29.73 2.59 6.92
CA GLN A 39 -29.47 3.33 8.15
C GLN A 39 -28.18 2.86 8.83
N GLU A 40 -27.93 1.58 8.87
CA GLU A 40 -26.69 1.02 9.40
C GLU A 40 -25.49 1.45 8.57
N LEU A 41 -25.62 1.35 7.25
CA LEU A 41 -24.59 1.81 6.32
C LEU A 41 -24.37 3.33 6.42
N ALA A 42 -25.41 4.12 6.57
CA ALA A 42 -25.34 5.56 6.74
C ALA A 42 -24.61 5.95 8.03
N ARG A 43 -24.84 5.23 9.13
CA ARG A 43 -24.10 5.44 10.39
C ARG A 43 -22.61 5.23 10.22
N SER A 44 -22.21 4.18 9.51
CA SER A 44 -20.78 3.89 9.27
C SER A 44 -20.08 4.97 8.43
N TYR A 45 -20.84 5.72 7.63
CA TYR A 45 -20.32 6.80 6.79
C TYR A 45 -20.60 8.21 7.34
N GLY A 46 -21.21 8.33 8.54
CA GLY A 46 -21.60 9.63 9.09
C GLY A 46 -22.68 10.35 8.28
N VAL A 47 -23.47 9.61 7.50
CA VAL A 47 -24.55 10.16 6.69
C VAL A 47 -25.86 10.16 7.49
N THR A 48 -26.57 11.28 7.50
CA THR A 48 -27.86 11.43 8.18
C THR A 48 -29.00 11.52 7.14
N GLY A 49 -30.12 10.88 7.43
CA GLY A 49 -31.31 10.93 6.59
C GLY A 49 -32.46 10.17 7.23
N LYS A 50 -33.69 10.59 7.00
CA LYS A 50 -34.90 9.94 7.53
C LYS A 50 -35.60 9.09 6.47
N LYS A 51 -35.48 9.46 5.20
CA LYS A 51 -36.17 8.79 4.09
C LYS A 51 -35.17 7.98 3.25
N LYS A 52 -35.62 6.89 2.67
CA LYS A 52 -34.80 6.02 1.83
C LYS A 52 -34.05 6.77 0.71
N PRO A 53 -34.66 7.69 -0.04
CA PRO A 53 -33.94 8.44 -1.07
C PRO A 53 -32.82 9.33 -0.52
N GLU A 54 -33.03 9.91 0.67
CA GLU A 54 -32.03 10.76 1.35
C GLU A 54 -30.80 9.92 1.74
N LEU A 55 -31.02 8.75 2.35
CA LEU A 55 -29.97 7.81 2.73
C LEU A 55 -29.19 7.32 1.51
N VAL A 56 -29.89 6.89 0.45
CA VAL A 56 -29.27 6.46 -0.80
C VAL A 56 -28.42 7.56 -1.43
N ASN A 57 -28.94 8.78 -1.51
CA ASN A 57 -28.22 9.89 -2.10
C ASN A 57 -27.02 10.30 -1.24
N GLY A 58 -27.19 10.37 0.08
CA GLY A 58 -26.11 10.71 1.01
C GLY A 58 -25.00 9.68 1.00
N ILE A 59 -25.32 8.39 1.09
CA ILE A 59 -24.36 7.29 1.01
C ILE A 59 -23.64 7.31 -0.34
N TYR A 60 -24.39 7.46 -1.43
CA TYR A 60 -23.82 7.51 -2.77
C TYR A 60 -22.90 8.72 -2.99
N ALA A 61 -23.29 9.89 -2.48
CA ALA A 61 -22.46 11.09 -2.50
C ALA A 61 -21.17 10.88 -1.68
N HIS A 62 -21.28 10.31 -0.47
CA HIS A 62 -20.14 10.00 0.37
C HIS A 62 -19.18 9.03 -0.33
N LEU A 63 -19.70 7.97 -0.94
CA LEU A 63 -18.90 7.00 -1.70
C LEU A 63 -18.25 7.63 -2.95
N LYS A 64 -18.89 8.64 -3.56
CA LYS A 64 -18.30 9.38 -4.67
C LYS A 64 -17.23 10.37 -4.23
N THR A 65 -17.40 11.02 -3.09
CA THR A 65 -16.50 12.07 -2.62
C THR A 65 -15.41 11.57 -1.69
N GLY A 66 -15.66 10.51 -0.92
CA GLY A 66 -14.72 9.90 0.02
C GLY A 66 -14.17 8.55 -0.41
N GLY A 67 -14.80 7.92 -1.38
CA GLY A 67 -14.32 6.65 -1.93
C GLY A 67 -13.29 6.91 -3.02
N TRP A 68 -12.15 6.24 -2.94
CA TRP A 68 -11.23 6.14 -4.06
C TRP A 68 -12.03 5.59 -5.25
N THR A 69 -12.42 6.46 -6.16
CA THR A 69 -12.95 6.01 -7.44
C THR A 69 -11.85 5.19 -8.09
N LYS A 70 -12.13 3.89 -8.33
CA LYS A 70 -11.29 3.08 -9.19
C LYS A 70 -10.98 3.93 -10.41
N PHE A 71 -9.71 4.26 -10.61
CA PHE A 71 -9.26 4.98 -11.78
C PHE A 71 -9.68 4.17 -13.01
N LYS A 72 -10.88 4.40 -13.51
CA LYS A 72 -11.36 3.94 -14.81
C LYS A 72 -10.93 5.00 -15.81
N GLY A 73 -9.72 4.85 -16.25
CA GLY A 73 -9.23 5.63 -17.36
C GLY A 73 -7.74 5.33 -17.49
N ASN A 74 -7.30 5.00 -18.66
CA ASN A 74 -5.97 5.35 -19.07
C ASN A 74 -5.90 6.86 -18.91
N VAL A 75 -5.43 7.34 -17.74
CA VAL A 75 -4.98 8.70 -17.64
C VAL A 75 -3.85 8.76 -18.64
N LYS A 76 -4.15 9.28 -19.81
CA LYS A 76 -3.10 9.76 -20.69
C LYS A 76 -2.51 10.91 -19.89
N PHE A 77 -1.45 10.64 -19.14
CA PHE A 77 -0.62 11.67 -18.56
C PHE A 77 -0.06 12.45 -19.77
N GLY A 78 -0.78 13.48 -20.19
CA GLY A 78 -0.29 14.41 -21.21
C GLY A 78 0.86 15.25 -20.69
N GLY A 79 1.06 15.20 -19.35
CA GLY A 79 2.12 15.87 -18.64
C GLY A 79 3.26 14.94 -18.23
N GLY A 80 4.40 15.51 -17.95
CA GLY A 80 5.56 14.77 -17.42
C GLY A 80 5.33 14.23 -16.01
N VAL A 81 6.21 13.38 -15.55
CA VAL A 81 6.19 12.81 -14.18
C VAL A 81 6.13 13.92 -13.11
N LEU A 82 6.65 15.10 -13.40
CA LEU A 82 6.65 16.26 -12.50
C LEU A 82 5.24 16.77 -12.16
N GLU A 83 4.27 16.58 -13.03
CA GLU A 83 2.87 16.97 -12.77
C GLU A 83 2.21 16.13 -11.68
N LEU A 84 2.78 14.96 -11.37
CA LEU A 84 2.31 14.09 -10.29
C LEU A 84 2.71 14.57 -8.89
N ILE A 85 3.68 15.48 -8.78
CA ILE A 85 4.26 15.91 -7.50
C ILE A 85 3.17 16.37 -6.50
N PRO A 86 2.24 17.26 -6.86
CA PRO A 86 1.23 17.73 -5.91
C PRO A 86 0.33 16.60 -5.38
N ASP A 87 -0.05 15.67 -6.27
CA ASP A 87 -0.91 14.54 -5.90
C ASP A 87 -0.16 13.52 -5.04
N ILE A 88 1.12 13.29 -5.31
CA ILE A 88 1.99 12.44 -4.49
C ILE A 88 2.11 13.04 -3.09
N ILE A 89 2.47 14.32 -2.97
CA ILE A 89 2.62 15.00 -1.68
C ILE A 89 1.31 14.93 -0.90
N LYS A 90 0.19 15.32 -1.51
CA LYS A 90 -1.13 15.27 -0.88
C LYS A 90 -1.49 13.86 -0.40
N SER A 91 -1.18 12.85 -1.20
CA SER A 91 -1.44 11.44 -0.85
C SER A 91 -0.58 10.97 0.31
N LEU A 92 0.68 11.39 0.36
CA LEU A 92 1.60 11.03 1.44
C LEU A 92 1.23 11.77 2.72
N ASP A 93 0.96 13.07 2.67
CA ASP A 93 0.56 13.85 3.83
C ASP A 93 -0.70 13.32 4.51
N ALA A 94 -1.68 12.89 3.71
CA ALA A 94 -2.89 12.25 4.23
C ALA A 94 -2.63 10.91 4.95
N ARG A 95 -1.45 10.33 4.79
CA ARG A 95 -1.05 9.03 5.34
C ARG A 95 0.15 9.10 6.27
N CYS A 96 0.53 10.31 6.70
CA CYS A 96 1.74 10.50 7.52
C CYS A 96 1.73 9.67 8.81
N HIS A 97 0.55 9.32 9.35
CA HIS A 97 0.42 8.49 10.54
C HIS A 97 0.96 7.05 10.37
N PHE A 98 1.13 6.55 9.14
CA PHE A 98 1.65 5.20 8.90
C PHE A 98 3.16 5.07 9.14
N TRP A 99 3.90 6.16 9.03
CA TRP A 99 5.35 6.17 9.24
C TRP A 99 5.80 6.98 10.45
N ASN A 100 4.83 7.37 11.31
CA ASN A 100 5.19 7.97 12.60
C ASN A 100 6.01 6.98 13.43
N GLY A 101 7.18 7.41 13.87
CA GLY A 101 8.13 6.60 14.63
C GLY A 101 9.07 5.75 13.78
N ALA A 102 9.04 5.89 12.45
CA ALA A 102 10.08 5.35 11.59
C ALA A 102 11.28 6.29 11.54
N ASP A 103 12.49 5.73 11.62
CA ASP A 103 13.74 6.50 11.53
C ASP A 103 14.23 6.60 10.08
N MET A 104 13.87 5.64 9.25
CA MET A 104 14.38 5.48 7.90
C MET A 104 13.34 5.00 6.92
N CYS A 105 13.46 5.47 5.67
CA CYS A 105 12.74 4.97 4.52
C CYS A 105 13.70 4.35 3.52
N ILE A 106 13.48 3.11 3.14
CA ILE A 106 14.24 2.43 2.09
C ILE A 106 13.42 2.34 0.81
N PHE A 107 14.08 2.47 -0.31
CA PHE A 107 13.46 2.47 -1.63
C PHE A 107 14.16 1.47 -2.54
N GLU A 108 13.38 0.69 -3.30
CA GLU A 108 13.95 -0.13 -4.35
C GLU A 108 14.49 0.78 -5.48
N ASN A 109 15.74 0.57 -5.87
CA ASN A 109 16.36 1.30 -6.97
C ASN A 109 15.67 0.95 -8.29
N GLN A 110 15.13 1.96 -8.94
CA GLN A 110 14.38 1.83 -10.18
C GLN A 110 15.29 2.04 -11.39
N LEU A 111 15.17 1.14 -12.37
CA LEU A 111 15.95 1.22 -13.61
C LEU A 111 15.23 2.03 -14.71
N ASP A 112 13.92 2.05 -14.68
CA ASP A 112 13.12 2.87 -15.60
C ASP A 112 13.20 4.35 -15.22
N ARG A 113 13.47 5.22 -16.19
CA ARG A 113 13.64 6.66 -15.97
C ARG A 113 12.45 7.33 -15.28
N ARG A 114 11.22 6.92 -15.60
CA ARG A 114 10.01 7.51 -15.00
C ARG A 114 9.85 7.06 -13.56
N MET A 115 10.09 5.77 -13.32
CA MET A 115 10.05 5.22 -11.95
C MET A 115 11.19 5.75 -11.11
N PHE A 116 12.37 5.95 -11.67
CA PHE A 116 13.48 6.60 -10.98
C PHE A 116 13.16 8.05 -10.58
N ALA A 117 12.48 8.81 -11.44
CA ALA A 117 12.03 10.14 -11.09
C ALA A 117 11.04 10.10 -9.90
N VAL A 118 10.08 9.17 -9.90
CA VAL A 118 9.16 8.98 -8.78
C VAL A 118 9.91 8.58 -7.51
N GLN A 119 10.86 7.65 -7.59
CA GLN A 119 11.72 7.28 -6.45
C GLN A 119 12.44 8.50 -5.88
N SER A 120 13.06 9.32 -6.74
CA SER A 120 13.78 10.52 -6.31
C SER A 120 12.87 11.54 -5.61
N MET A 121 11.64 11.71 -6.11
CA MET A 121 10.63 12.57 -5.47
C MET A 121 10.24 12.04 -4.08
N LEU A 122 10.04 10.73 -3.93
CA LEU A 122 9.74 10.10 -2.66
C LEU A 122 10.89 10.24 -1.68
N GLN A 123 12.12 9.97 -2.11
CA GLN A 123 13.32 10.15 -1.28
C GLN A 123 13.45 11.58 -0.81
N MET A 124 13.29 12.56 -1.70
CA MET A 124 13.31 13.98 -1.33
C MET A 124 12.20 14.31 -0.33
N TYR A 125 10.98 13.84 -0.57
CA TYR A 125 9.84 14.07 0.32
C TYR A 125 10.12 13.60 1.74
N PHE A 126 10.61 12.37 1.92
CA PHE A 126 10.91 11.81 3.23
C PHE A 126 12.14 12.47 3.86
N SER A 127 13.19 12.75 3.09
CA SER A 127 14.38 13.46 3.58
C SER A 127 14.04 14.85 4.10
N CYS A 128 13.18 15.60 3.41
CA CYS A 128 12.71 16.92 3.87
C CYS A 128 11.89 16.86 5.17
N ARG A 129 11.39 15.70 5.53
CA ARG A 129 10.66 15.45 6.80
C ARG A 129 11.54 14.84 7.89
N GLY A 130 12.84 14.79 7.67
CA GLY A 130 13.81 14.34 8.67
C GLY A 130 14.07 12.83 8.68
N PHE A 131 13.48 12.06 7.76
CA PHE A 131 13.77 10.63 7.64
C PHE A 131 15.13 10.42 6.98
N GLN A 132 15.87 9.44 7.47
CA GLN A 132 16.99 8.91 6.67
C GLN A 132 16.41 8.16 5.46
N THR A 133 17.05 8.28 4.32
CA THR A 133 16.61 7.59 3.09
C THR A 133 17.75 6.81 2.47
N SER A 134 17.47 5.60 2.00
CA SER A 134 18.44 4.77 1.30
C SER A 134 17.81 4.07 0.10
N GLY A 135 18.57 3.96 -0.98
CA GLY A 135 18.18 3.15 -2.14
C GLY A 135 18.83 1.77 -2.06
N ILE A 136 18.05 0.71 -2.28
CA ILE A 136 18.55 -0.66 -2.31
C ILE A 136 18.25 -1.34 -3.64
N SER A 137 19.11 -2.27 -4.04
CA SER A 137 18.89 -3.04 -5.26
C SER A 137 17.82 -4.11 -5.05
N ALA A 138 16.96 -4.29 -6.05
CA ALA A 138 15.97 -5.38 -6.08
C ALA A 138 16.59 -6.79 -5.98
N ILE A 139 17.87 -6.93 -6.29
CA ILE A 139 18.60 -8.22 -6.25
C ILE A 139 18.68 -8.74 -4.82
N HIS A 140 18.87 -7.86 -3.86
CA HIS A 140 19.15 -8.23 -2.47
C HIS A 140 17.97 -8.87 -1.73
N LYS A 141 16.74 -8.66 -2.17
CA LYS A 141 15.56 -9.19 -1.48
C LYS A 141 15.50 -10.72 -1.35
N LEU A 142 16.24 -11.43 -2.20
CA LEU A 142 16.29 -12.90 -2.18
C LEU A 142 17.70 -13.45 -1.94
N GLU A 143 18.69 -12.61 -1.71
CA GLU A 143 20.10 -12.99 -1.68
C GLU A 143 20.42 -13.99 -0.57
N ASN A 144 19.84 -13.80 0.60
CA ASN A 144 20.09 -14.68 1.76
C ASN A 144 19.03 -15.79 1.92
N ILE A 145 18.02 -15.80 1.07
CA ILE A 145 16.83 -16.63 1.25
C ILE A 145 16.81 -17.78 0.25
N LEU A 146 17.43 -17.59 -0.91
CA LEU A 146 17.47 -18.61 -1.95
C LEU A 146 18.52 -19.67 -1.65
N THR A 147 18.09 -20.88 -1.36
CA THR A 147 18.93 -22.07 -1.50
C THR A 147 19.20 -22.35 -2.97
N ILE A 148 20.22 -23.17 -3.27
CA ILE A 148 20.57 -23.52 -4.65
C ILE A 148 19.37 -24.14 -5.39
N ASP A 149 18.51 -24.86 -4.67
CA ASP A 149 17.32 -25.53 -5.21
C ASP A 149 16.15 -24.56 -5.49
N ASP A 150 16.11 -23.38 -4.83
CA ASP A 150 15.06 -22.37 -5.00
C ASP A 150 15.33 -21.40 -6.15
N ARG A 151 16.50 -21.48 -6.80
CA ARG A 151 16.87 -20.59 -7.91
C ARG A 151 16.04 -20.91 -9.14
N THR A 152 14.96 -20.19 -9.31
CA THR A 152 14.18 -20.23 -10.55
C THR A 152 14.60 -19.09 -11.46
N ASP A 153 14.94 -19.40 -12.71
CA ASP A 153 15.34 -18.39 -13.71
C ASP A 153 14.16 -17.52 -14.17
N SER A 154 12.93 -17.97 -13.92
CA SER A 154 11.77 -17.25 -14.36
C SER A 154 11.35 -16.12 -13.38
N TYR A 155 10.97 -14.96 -13.93
CA TYR A 155 10.42 -13.86 -13.15
C TYR A 155 9.23 -14.28 -12.29
N ARG A 156 8.35 -15.12 -12.83
CA ARG A 156 7.16 -15.61 -12.11
C ARG A 156 7.53 -16.57 -10.98
N GLY A 157 8.57 -17.37 -11.18
CA GLY A 157 9.11 -18.24 -10.14
C GLY A 157 9.64 -17.42 -8.97
N ARG A 158 10.51 -16.45 -9.23
CA ARG A 158 11.06 -15.57 -8.19
C ARG A 158 9.98 -14.86 -7.37
N LYS A 159 8.91 -14.37 -8.01
CA LYS A 159 7.76 -13.78 -7.28
C LYS A 159 7.07 -14.78 -6.36
N LYS A 160 6.86 -16.01 -6.84
CA LYS A 160 6.24 -17.07 -6.03
C LYS A 160 7.12 -17.44 -4.82
N THR A 161 8.41 -17.58 -5.03
CA THR A 161 9.39 -17.86 -3.96
C THR A 161 9.38 -16.73 -2.92
N GLY A 162 9.40 -15.45 -3.36
CA GLY A 162 9.31 -14.31 -2.46
C GLY A 162 8.07 -14.33 -1.56
N ILE A 163 6.91 -14.68 -2.12
CA ILE A 163 5.66 -14.81 -1.33
C ILE A 163 5.79 -15.90 -0.27
N VAL A 164 6.30 -17.09 -0.62
CA VAL A 164 6.46 -18.20 0.31
C VAL A 164 7.40 -17.82 1.46
N HIS A 165 8.54 -17.21 1.16
CA HIS A 165 9.47 -16.77 2.19
C HIS A 165 8.91 -15.66 3.06
N CYS A 166 8.18 -14.72 2.47
CA CYS A 166 7.50 -13.68 3.23
C CYS A 166 6.47 -14.28 4.20
N GLU A 167 5.67 -15.26 3.78
CA GLU A 167 4.72 -15.97 4.65
C GLU A 167 5.43 -16.67 5.83
N ALA A 168 6.57 -17.30 5.56
CA ALA A 168 7.35 -18.01 6.59
C ALA A 168 7.97 -17.06 7.63
N LEU A 169 8.36 -15.86 7.22
CA LEU A 169 9.02 -14.87 8.08
C LEU A 169 8.05 -13.84 8.67
N CYS A 170 6.83 -13.79 8.16
CA CYS A 170 5.82 -12.81 8.57
C CYS A 170 5.39 -13.04 10.03
N PRO A 171 5.41 -11.99 10.88
CA PRO A 171 4.88 -12.10 12.22
C PRO A 171 3.40 -12.58 12.21
N PRO A 172 3.00 -13.45 13.15
CA PRO A 172 1.64 -13.99 13.19
C PRO A 172 0.54 -12.91 13.17
N CYS A 173 0.78 -11.77 13.81
CA CYS A 173 -0.18 -10.66 13.85
C CYS A 173 -0.43 -10.00 12.48
N ASN A 174 0.46 -10.18 11.51
CA ASN A 174 0.37 -9.60 10.18
C ASN A 174 0.04 -10.65 9.10
N LEU A 175 0.03 -11.93 9.44
CA LEU A 175 -0.12 -13.01 8.47
C LEU A 175 -1.48 -12.97 7.77
N ASP A 176 -2.56 -12.76 8.52
CA ASP A 176 -3.91 -12.67 7.95
C ASP A 176 -4.04 -11.49 6.97
N PHE A 177 -3.43 -10.35 7.33
CA PHE A 177 -3.38 -9.19 6.44
C PHE A 177 -2.63 -9.52 5.15
N PHE A 178 -1.45 -10.14 5.26
CA PHE A 178 -0.65 -10.53 4.11
C PHE A 178 -1.40 -11.53 3.22
N GLN A 179 -1.98 -12.57 3.81
CA GLN A 179 -2.70 -13.62 3.08
C GLN A 179 -3.95 -13.12 2.38
N SER A 180 -4.65 -12.14 2.96
CA SER A 180 -5.84 -11.54 2.36
C SER A 180 -5.53 -10.48 1.31
N HIS A 181 -4.27 -10.02 1.21
CA HIS A 181 -3.91 -8.93 0.32
C HIS A 181 -3.84 -9.37 -1.15
N ARG A 182 -4.40 -8.55 -2.05
CA ARG A 182 -4.47 -8.87 -3.49
C ARG A 182 -3.10 -8.88 -4.17
N LYS A 183 -2.19 -8.02 -3.71
CA LYS A 183 -0.85 -7.81 -4.27
C LYS A 183 0.21 -8.31 -3.30
N LYS A 184 0.19 -9.62 -3.03
CA LYS A 184 1.12 -10.28 -2.09
C LYS A 184 2.57 -10.15 -2.53
N ASP A 185 2.81 -10.16 -3.84
CA ASP A 185 4.14 -10.02 -4.41
C ASP A 185 4.77 -8.65 -4.07
N ASP A 186 4.01 -7.57 -4.16
CA ASP A 186 4.51 -6.24 -3.83
C ASP A 186 4.81 -6.10 -2.32
N LEU A 187 3.94 -6.70 -1.47
CA LEU A 187 4.16 -6.73 -0.01
C LEU A 187 5.39 -7.58 0.35
N ALA A 188 5.53 -8.75 -0.27
CA ALA A 188 6.67 -9.63 -0.06
C ALA A 188 7.98 -8.93 -0.45
N ASP A 189 7.99 -8.25 -1.59
CA ASP A 189 9.16 -7.50 -2.06
C ASP A 189 9.58 -6.44 -1.04
N CYS A 190 8.65 -5.63 -0.54
CA CYS A 190 8.95 -4.61 0.47
C CYS A 190 9.46 -5.22 1.78
N PHE A 191 8.80 -6.28 2.25
CA PHE A 191 9.16 -6.92 3.53
C PHE A 191 10.54 -7.55 3.48
N LEU A 192 10.83 -8.33 2.44
CA LEU A 192 12.11 -9.02 2.29
C LEU A 192 13.26 -8.03 2.09
N GLN A 193 13.03 -6.93 1.38
CA GLN A 193 14.01 -5.84 1.28
C GLN A 193 14.27 -5.19 2.64
N GLY A 194 13.24 -5.00 3.45
CA GLY A 194 13.37 -4.49 4.82
C GLY A 194 14.21 -5.41 5.72
N ILE A 195 13.95 -6.71 5.68
CA ILE A 195 14.74 -7.71 6.43
C ILE A 195 16.20 -7.66 5.98
N TRP A 196 16.44 -7.77 4.67
CA TRP A 196 17.80 -7.72 4.14
C TRP A 196 18.55 -6.46 4.60
N TYR A 197 17.90 -5.30 4.54
CA TYR A 197 18.50 -4.05 4.96
C TYR A 197 18.87 -4.05 6.45
N MET A 198 17.99 -4.54 7.32
CA MET A 198 18.26 -4.60 8.77
C MET A 198 19.45 -5.52 9.10
N GLU A 199 19.57 -6.64 8.38
CA GLU A 199 20.68 -7.58 8.57
C GLU A 199 22.01 -6.99 8.11
N HIS A 200 22.04 -6.18 7.04
CA HIS A 200 23.27 -5.69 6.42
C HIS A 200 23.63 -4.26 6.80
N ALA A 201 22.67 -3.43 7.22
CA ALA A 201 22.95 -2.05 7.64
C ALA A 201 23.70 -1.97 8.98
N SER A 202 23.55 -2.99 9.83
CA SER A 202 24.25 -3.08 11.12
C SER A 202 25.77 -3.40 10.95
N ALA A 203 26.19 -3.72 9.74
CA ALA A 203 27.59 -4.07 9.42
C ALA A 203 28.40 -2.89 8.84
N ARG A 204 27.80 -1.71 8.72
CA ARG A 204 28.44 -0.48 8.26
C ARG A 204 28.50 0.55 9.37
#